data_30820c1922303885b0366773b0f6a3f0
#
_entry.id   30820c1922303885b0366773b0f6a3f0
#
_cell.length_a   1.000
_cell.length_b   1.000
_cell.length_c   1.000
_cell.angle_alpha   90.00
_cell.angle_beta   90.00
_cell.angle_gamma   90.00
#
_symmetry.space_group_name_H-M   'P 1'
#
loop_
_entity.id
_entity.type
_entity.pdbx_description
1 polymer ?
#
loop_
_entity_poly.entity_id
_entity_poly.type
_entity_poly.pdbx_seq_one_letter_code
_entity_poly.pdbx_strand_id
1 'polypeptide(L)'
;MSSASDISEEELIELEEELKKLETKDKISKQLQDKHERAEKEFKPYLKTPKITRVSTGIPELDQALEGGVPKGSWIAITGEPGTGKSILCMHFAWAGLKAGDPVVYVTTEAEFRDVVKQARLFGMDFEQYKIYDISSGKEPDIPPHIVVIDIFGLLKIARQISESMPLDTESARKRRFAALDIQTLIAAIHEAYKVLGVLKEGSKSPVKHVRLIIDSLSAFWADKPAMARKYSYELKIASHRENVTAYLVSQYAMTTKSTFGFGLEHIADGVFHLWMDDVETKKEVSRYFIIKKMRMTNHEKR
;
A
#
# COMPACT_ATOMS: atom_id res chain seq x y z
N MET A 1 10.40 -26.18 -87.41
CA MET A 1 11.21 -24.97 -87.22
C MET A 1 10.28 -23.94 -86.58
N SER A 2 10.36 -23.86 -85.26
CA SER A 2 9.55 -22.88 -84.51
C SER A 2 10.45 -21.69 -84.18
N SER A 3 10.01 -20.52 -84.61
CA SER A 3 10.71 -19.25 -84.43
C SER A 3 10.82 -18.94 -82.93
N ALA A 4 12.03 -18.80 -82.45
CA ALA A 4 12.27 -18.12 -81.19
C ALA A 4 11.88 -16.65 -81.43
N SER A 5 10.91 -16.16 -80.67
CA SER A 5 10.57 -14.74 -80.65
C SER A 5 11.66 -14.00 -79.91
N ASP A 6 12.45 -13.20 -80.62
CA ASP A 6 13.41 -12.30 -80.04
C ASP A 6 12.66 -11.32 -79.12
N ILE A 7 12.97 -11.43 -77.82
CA ILE A 7 12.52 -10.43 -76.82
C ILE A 7 13.29 -9.16 -77.13
N SER A 8 12.58 -8.04 -77.28
CA SER A 8 13.24 -6.76 -77.56
C SER A 8 14.05 -6.26 -76.36
N GLU A 9 15.12 -5.48 -76.61
CA GLU A 9 15.96 -4.93 -75.56
C GLU A 9 15.14 -4.07 -74.56
N GLU A 10 14.08 -3.45 -74.99
CA GLU A 10 13.14 -2.70 -74.14
C GLU A 10 12.35 -3.58 -73.19
N GLU A 11 11.87 -4.74 -73.64
CA GLU A 11 11.17 -5.73 -72.81
C GLU A 11 12.09 -6.40 -71.80
N LEU A 12 13.36 -6.57 -72.09
CA LEU A 12 14.36 -7.06 -71.15
C LEU A 12 14.64 -6.04 -70.05
N ILE A 13 14.69 -4.77 -70.34
CA ILE A 13 14.91 -3.69 -69.39
C ILE A 13 13.69 -3.57 -68.43
N GLU A 14 12.46 -3.64 -68.97
CA GLU A 14 11.25 -3.66 -68.17
C GLU A 14 11.16 -4.86 -67.19
N LEU A 15 11.51 -6.02 -67.64
CA LEU A 15 11.58 -7.25 -66.83
C LEU A 15 12.63 -7.16 -65.71
N GLU A 16 13.81 -6.59 -66.01
CA GLU A 16 14.84 -6.34 -64.98
C GLU A 16 14.42 -5.32 -63.94
N GLU A 17 13.70 -4.26 -64.34
CA GLU A 17 13.13 -3.29 -63.37
C GLU A 17 12.04 -3.89 -62.51
N GLU A 18 11.16 -4.74 -63.07
CA GLU A 18 10.14 -5.46 -62.28
C GLU A 18 10.77 -6.45 -61.31
N LEU A 19 11.80 -7.19 -61.75
CA LEU A 19 12.54 -8.11 -60.87
C LEU A 19 13.18 -7.37 -59.70
N LYS A 20 13.83 -6.22 -59.95
CA LYS A 20 14.39 -5.34 -58.87
C LYS A 20 13.34 -4.82 -57.94
N LYS A 21 12.14 -4.44 -58.42
CA LYS A 21 11.00 -4.03 -57.61
C LYS A 21 10.46 -5.17 -56.70
N LEU A 22 10.39 -6.41 -57.25
CA LEU A 22 10.00 -7.59 -56.48
C LEU A 22 11.01 -7.98 -55.42
N GLU A 23 12.31 -8.01 -55.74
CA GLU A 23 13.38 -8.23 -54.77
C GLU A 23 13.40 -7.21 -53.62
N THR A 24 13.07 -5.94 -53.93
CA THR A 24 13.00 -4.86 -52.96
C THR A 24 11.78 -5.06 -52.06
N LYS A 25 10.64 -5.49 -52.59
CA LYS A 25 9.43 -5.85 -51.80
C LYS A 25 9.68 -7.01 -50.88
N ASP A 26 10.34 -8.05 -51.32
CA ASP A 26 10.68 -9.23 -50.51
C ASP A 26 11.66 -8.86 -49.38
N LYS A 27 12.66 -8.01 -49.64
CA LYS A 27 13.56 -7.49 -48.60
C LYS A 27 12.82 -6.67 -47.55
N ILE A 28 11.91 -5.82 -47.96
CA ILE A 28 11.07 -4.99 -47.05
C ILE A 28 10.13 -5.88 -46.25
N SER A 29 9.49 -6.87 -46.87
CA SER A 29 8.62 -7.82 -46.22
C SER A 29 9.37 -8.62 -45.13
N LYS A 30 10.56 -9.09 -45.43
CA LYS A 30 11.42 -9.81 -44.49
C LYS A 30 11.87 -8.92 -43.32
N GLN A 31 12.25 -7.68 -43.61
CA GLN A 31 12.60 -6.71 -42.55
C GLN A 31 11.42 -6.34 -41.64
N LEU A 32 10.21 -6.27 -42.18
CA LEU A 32 8.99 -6.05 -41.40
C LEU A 32 8.65 -7.26 -40.53
N GLN A 33 8.79 -8.46 -41.06
CA GLN A 33 8.62 -9.71 -40.31
C GLN A 33 9.62 -9.80 -39.14
N ASP A 34 10.91 -9.57 -39.40
CA ASP A 34 11.95 -9.56 -38.35
C ASP A 34 11.69 -8.52 -37.27
N LYS A 35 11.24 -7.31 -37.67
CA LYS A 35 10.84 -6.27 -36.71
C LYS A 35 9.60 -6.69 -35.89
N HIS A 36 8.62 -7.30 -36.52
CA HIS A 36 7.42 -7.81 -35.84
C HIS A 36 7.76 -8.90 -34.83
N GLU A 37 8.60 -9.87 -35.23
CA GLU A 37 9.04 -10.94 -34.34
C GLU A 37 9.88 -10.43 -33.15
N ARG A 38 10.73 -9.41 -33.39
CA ARG A 38 11.49 -8.75 -32.30
C ARG A 38 10.54 -8.02 -31.35
N ALA A 39 9.60 -7.24 -31.89
CA ALA A 39 8.59 -6.56 -31.09
C ALA A 39 7.73 -7.55 -30.29
N GLU A 40 7.28 -8.66 -30.90
CA GLU A 40 6.55 -9.71 -30.15
C GLU A 40 7.40 -10.31 -29.03
N LYS A 41 8.66 -10.62 -29.28
CA LYS A 41 9.56 -11.19 -28.25
C LYS A 41 9.79 -10.18 -27.12
N GLU A 42 9.93 -8.91 -27.42
CA GLU A 42 10.17 -7.84 -26.45
C GLU A 42 8.92 -7.51 -25.65
N PHE A 43 7.72 -7.50 -26.26
CA PHE A 43 6.46 -7.20 -25.58
C PHE A 43 5.71 -8.42 -25.03
N LYS A 44 6.07 -9.64 -25.42
CA LYS A 44 5.44 -10.88 -24.93
C LYS A 44 5.42 -11.01 -23.39
N PRO A 45 6.45 -10.59 -22.62
CA PRO A 45 6.38 -10.57 -21.17
C PRO A 45 5.31 -9.63 -20.62
N TYR A 46 5.02 -8.51 -21.31
CA TYR A 46 4.03 -7.51 -20.91
C TYR A 46 2.60 -7.87 -21.32
N LEU A 47 2.42 -8.78 -22.28
CA LEU A 47 1.11 -9.25 -22.75
C LEU A 47 0.51 -10.36 -21.89
N LYS A 48 1.30 -11.01 -21.03
CA LYS A 48 0.77 -11.93 -20.02
C LYS A 48 0.18 -11.11 -18.90
N THR A 49 -1.14 -11.12 -18.76
CA THR A 49 -1.82 -10.53 -17.59
C THR A 49 -1.18 -11.15 -16.34
N PRO A 50 -0.45 -10.41 -15.52
CA PRO A 50 0.16 -10.96 -14.33
C PRO A 50 -0.95 -11.47 -13.41
N LYS A 51 -0.80 -12.70 -12.91
CA LYS A 51 -1.71 -13.27 -11.94
C LYS A 51 -1.60 -12.42 -10.66
N ILE A 52 -2.63 -11.60 -10.39
CA ILE A 52 -2.67 -10.75 -9.20
C ILE A 52 -2.86 -11.63 -7.98
N THR A 53 -1.86 -11.67 -7.11
CA THR A 53 -1.98 -12.30 -5.80
C THR A 53 -2.78 -11.36 -4.89
N ARG A 54 -3.77 -11.90 -4.19
CA ARG A 54 -4.63 -11.13 -3.31
C ARG A 54 -4.43 -11.53 -1.86
N VAL A 55 -4.76 -10.59 -0.98
CA VAL A 55 -4.60 -10.71 0.47
C VAL A 55 -5.95 -10.42 1.09
N SER A 56 -6.45 -11.34 1.91
CA SER A 56 -7.74 -11.19 2.59
C SER A 56 -7.75 -9.95 3.49
N THR A 57 -8.84 -9.22 3.47
CA THR A 57 -9.13 -8.09 4.37
C THR A 57 -9.53 -8.56 5.77
N GLY A 58 -9.93 -9.82 5.90
CA GLY A 58 -10.53 -10.39 7.12
C GLY A 58 -12.03 -10.21 7.21
N ILE A 59 -12.66 -9.62 6.20
CA ILE A 59 -14.10 -9.42 6.09
C ILE A 59 -14.54 -10.09 4.78
N PRO A 60 -15.29 -11.22 4.86
CA PRO A 60 -15.63 -12.03 3.69
C PRO A 60 -16.37 -11.25 2.59
N GLU A 61 -17.30 -10.40 2.96
CA GLU A 61 -18.07 -9.59 2.01
C GLU A 61 -17.19 -8.58 1.27
N LEU A 62 -16.22 -8.00 1.98
CA LEU A 62 -15.26 -7.09 1.37
C LEU A 62 -14.27 -7.83 0.48
N ASP A 63 -13.85 -9.02 0.87
CA ASP A 63 -13.00 -9.87 0.04
C ASP A 63 -13.73 -10.27 -1.26
N GLN A 64 -15.01 -10.61 -1.16
CA GLN A 64 -15.83 -10.90 -2.35
C GLN A 64 -15.93 -9.68 -3.28
N ALA A 65 -16.23 -8.50 -2.75
CA ALA A 65 -16.30 -7.25 -3.53
C ALA A 65 -14.96 -6.85 -4.18
N LEU A 66 -13.85 -7.39 -3.65
CA LEU A 66 -12.48 -7.18 -4.12
C LEU A 66 -11.91 -8.38 -4.89
N GLU A 67 -12.75 -9.28 -5.42
CA GLU A 67 -12.30 -10.46 -6.18
C GLU A 67 -11.33 -11.37 -5.40
N GLY A 68 -11.49 -11.46 -4.08
CA GLY A 68 -10.68 -12.28 -3.17
C GLY A 68 -9.75 -11.49 -2.25
N GLY A 69 -9.94 -10.17 -2.14
CA GLY A 69 -9.17 -9.30 -1.26
C GLY A 69 -8.33 -8.24 -1.98
N VAL A 70 -7.52 -7.51 -1.22
CA VAL A 70 -6.67 -6.45 -1.78
C VAL A 70 -5.46 -7.03 -2.51
N PRO A 71 -4.97 -6.39 -3.60
CA PRO A 71 -3.75 -6.83 -4.26
C PRO A 71 -2.56 -6.82 -3.30
N LYS A 72 -1.76 -7.90 -3.30
CA LYS A 72 -0.54 -8.00 -2.49
C LYS A 72 0.42 -6.86 -2.82
N GLY A 73 1.04 -6.27 -1.82
CA GLY A 73 1.97 -5.15 -1.97
C GLY A 73 1.28 -3.79 -2.12
N SER A 74 -0.07 -3.73 -2.13
CA SER A 74 -0.80 -2.47 -2.25
C SER A 74 -0.85 -1.68 -0.93
N TRP A 75 -0.95 -0.36 -1.07
CA TRP A 75 -1.16 0.59 0.02
C TRP A 75 -2.60 1.09 -0.04
N ILE A 76 -3.35 0.82 1.01
CA ILE A 76 -4.78 1.14 1.11
C ILE A 76 -4.98 2.27 2.11
N ALA A 77 -5.49 3.40 1.63
CA ALA A 77 -5.93 4.49 2.49
C ALA A 77 -7.32 4.17 3.07
N ILE A 78 -7.44 4.24 4.38
CA ILE A 78 -8.71 4.10 5.10
C ILE A 78 -9.09 5.47 5.62
N THR A 79 -10.15 6.05 5.07
CA THR A 79 -10.55 7.43 5.31
C THR A 79 -11.96 7.49 5.90
N GLY A 80 -12.25 8.53 6.64
CA GLY A 80 -13.59 8.74 7.19
C GLY A 80 -13.60 9.43 8.54
N GLU A 81 -14.82 9.70 9.02
CA GLU A 81 -15.08 10.39 10.28
C GLU A 81 -14.68 9.54 11.50
N PRO A 82 -14.45 10.16 12.66
CA PRO A 82 -14.29 9.42 13.91
C PRO A 82 -15.49 8.52 14.20
N GLY A 83 -15.26 7.34 14.79
CA GLY A 83 -16.33 6.42 15.19
C GLY A 83 -16.93 5.56 14.08
N THR A 84 -16.46 5.68 12.83
CA THR A 84 -16.99 4.91 11.68
C THR A 84 -16.52 3.46 11.60
N GLY A 85 -15.51 3.05 12.40
CA GLY A 85 -15.00 1.68 12.43
C GLY A 85 -13.67 1.45 11.71
N LYS A 86 -12.92 2.51 11.38
CA LYS A 86 -11.61 2.41 10.69
C LYS A 86 -10.62 1.49 11.43
N SER A 87 -10.46 1.68 12.74
CA SER A 87 -9.56 0.86 13.57
C SER A 87 -10.01 -0.61 13.63
N ILE A 88 -11.33 -0.86 13.64
CA ILE A 88 -11.88 -2.22 13.61
C ILE A 88 -11.52 -2.91 12.30
N LEU A 89 -11.62 -2.20 11.15
CA LEU A 89 -11.20 -2.72 9.86
C LEU A 89 -9.69 -3.07 9.85
N CYS A 90 -8.87 -2.25 10.50
CA CYS A 90 -7.43 -2.54 10.68
C CYS A 90 -7.19 -3.80 11.52
N MET A 91 -7.96 -3.99 12.60
CA MET A 91 -7.87 -5.19 13.42
C MET A 91 -8.26 -6.45 12.65
N HIS A 92 -9.32 -6.42 11.85
CA HIS A 92 -9.68 -7.53 10.96
C HIS A 92 -8.58 -7.87 9.97
N PHE A 93 -7.97 -6.86 9.36
CA PHE A 93 -6.86 -7.05 8.44
C PHE A 93 -5.64 -7.68 9.14
N ALA A 94 -5.28 -7.20 10.34
CA ALA A 94 -4.22 -7.80 11.15
C ALA A 94 -4.53 -9.25 11.48
N TRP A 95 -5.75 -9.52 11.97
CA TRP A 95 -6.19 -10.84 12.38
C TRP A 95 -6.16 -11.85 11.23
N ALA A 96 -6.65 -11.47 10.05
CA ALA A 96 -6.58 -12.31 8.86
C ALA A 96 -5.13 -12.63 8.47
N GLY A 97 -4.22 -11.69 8.65
CA GLY A 97 -2.79 -11.90 8.45
C GLY A 97 -2.21 -12.94 9.38
N LEU A 98 -2.43 -12.77 10.67
CA LEU A 98 -1.94 -13.69 11.69
C LEU A 98 -2.45 -15.11 11.47
N LYS A 99 -3.71 -15.27 11.10
CA LYS A 99 -4.28 -16.59 10.76
C LYS A 99 -3.69 -17.19 9.48
N ALA A 100 -3.25 -16.37 8.55
CA ALA A 100 -2.57 -16.80 7.33
C ALA A 100 -1.06 -17.04 7.51
N GLY A 101 -0.51 -16.74 8.71
CA GLY A 101 0.93 -16.82 8.99
C GLY A 101 1.73 -15.60 8.51
N ASP A 102 1.05 -14.50 8.15
CA ASP A 102 1.69 -13.23 7.82
C ASP A 102 1.99 -12.49 9.13
N PRO A 103 3.23 -12.09 9.42
CA PRO A 103 3.51 -11.20 10.52
C PRO A 103 2.93 -9.80 10.28
N VAL A 104 2.66 -9.10 11.37
CA VAL A 104 2.01 -7.79 11.38
C VAL A 104 2.94 -6.75 11.99
N VAL A 105 3.08 -5.59 11.35
CA VAL A 105 3.59 -4.36 11.94
C VAL A 105 2.39 -3.46 12.25
N TYR A 106 2.16 -3.19 13.52
CA TYR A 106 1.05 -2.35 13.98
C TYR A 106 1.56 -1.07 14.61
N VAL A 107 1.32 0.05 13.93
CA VAL A 107 1.60 1.40 14.44
C VAL A 107 0.31 1.97 15.03
N THR A 108 0.34 2.40 16.28
CA THR A 108 -0.78 3.07 16.93
C THR A 108 -0.37 4.45 17.44
N THR A 109 -1.21 5.46 17.18
CA THR A 109 -0.95 6.87 17.52
C THR A 109 -2.03 7.50 18.39
N GLU A 110 -3.21 6.87 18.50
CA GLU A 110 -4.38 7.43 19.20
C GLU A 110 -4.80 6.62 20.43
N ALA A 111 -4.30 5.39 20.55
CA ALA A 111 -4.56 4.52 21.67
C ALA A 111 -3.30 3.72 22.00
N GLU A 112 -3.15 3.27 23.24
CA GLU A 112 -2.12 2.30 23.59
C GLU A 112 -2.44 0.93 22.94
N PHE A 113 -1.42 0.20 22.50
CA PHE A 113 -1.65 -1.08 21.83
C PHE A 113 -2.41 -2.10 22.71
N ARG A 114 -2.24 -2.05 24.03
CA ARG A 114 -3.02 -2.88 24.95
C ARG A 114 -4.52 -2.63 24.85
N ASP A 115 -4.95 -1.41 24.51
CA ASP A 115 -6.38 -1.08 24.36
C ASP A 115 -6.88 -1.54 22.99
N VAL A 116 -6.03 -1.51 21.95
CA VAL A 116 -6.29 -2.17 20.67
C VAL A 116 -6.52 -3.66 20.85
N VAL A 117 -5.71 -4.35 21.65
CA VAL A 117 -5.85 -5.79 21.95
C VAL A 117 -7.16 -6.08 22.67
N LYS A 118 -7.51 -5.28 23.68
CA LYS A 118 -8.80 -5.42 24.39
C LYS A 118 -9.99 -5.24 23.45
N GLN A 119 -9.94 -4.22 22.60
CA GLN A 119 -10.99 -3.95 21.62
C GLN A 119 -11.11 -5.09 20.60
N ALA A 120 -10.00 -5.57 20.06
CA ALA A 120 -9.99 -6.69 19.13
C ALA A 120 -10.64 -7.96 19.72
N ARG A 121 -10.37 -8.24 21.00
CA ARG A 121 -10.97 -9.37 21.70
C ARG A 121 -12.51 -9.30 21.76
N LEU A 122 -13.11 -8.10 21.87
CA LEU A 122 -14.57 -7.93 21.84
C LEU A 122 -15.18 -8.35 20.49
N PHE A 123 -14.37 -8.37 19.43
CA PHE A 123 -14.76 -8.84 18.10
C PHE A 123 -14.26 -10.26 17.77
N GLY A 124 -13.85 -11.02 18.81
CA GLY A 124 -13.37 -12.39 18.65
C GLY A 124 -11.95 -12.53 18.11
N MET A 125 -11.17 -11.45 18.11
CA MET A 125 -9.80 -11.41 17.62
C MET A 125 -8.83 -11.37 18.81
N ASP A 126 -8.36 -12.53 19.24
CA ASP A 126 -7.44 -12.63 20.38
C ASP A 126 -5.97 -12.55 19.94
N PHE A 127 -5.43 -11.36 19.95
CA PHE A 127 -4.03 -11.11 19.57
C PHE A 127 -3.03 -11.67 20.59
N GLU A 128 -3.43 -11.91 21.85
CA GLU A 128 -2.53 -12.40 22.90
C GLU A 128 -2.08 -13.85 22.69
N GLN A 129 -2.75 -14.61 21.84
CA GLN A 129 -2.26 -15.94 21.45
C GLN A 129 -1.02 -15.91 20.52
N TYR A 130 -0.63 -14.72 20.05
CA TYR A 130 0.51 -14.50 19.20
C TYR A 130 1.65 -13.81 19.95
N LYS A 131 2.90 -14.03 19.51
CA LYS A 131 4.06 -13.32 20.07
C LYS A 131 4.05 -11.87 19.65
N ILE A 132 3.89 -10.99 20.63
CA ILE A 132 3.93 -9.53 20.46
C ILE A 132 5.29 -9.03 20.89
N TYR A 133 5.89 -8.20 20.07
CA TYR A 133 7.14 -7.50 20.35
C TYR A 133 6.93 -5.99 20.21
N ASP A 134 7.12 -5.26 21.29
CA ASP A 134 7.12 -3.80 21.28
C ASP A 134 8.54 -3.30 20.98
N ILE A 135 8.71 -2.57 19.88
CA ILE A 135 9.99 -2.04 19.45
C ILE A 135 10.61 -1.06 20.45
N SER A 136 9.76 -0.40 21.25
CA SER A 136 10.21 0.52 22.31
C SER A 136 10.91 -0.18 23.47
N SER A 137 10.79 -1.51 23.58
CA SER A 137 11.42 -2.30 24.63
C SER A 137 12.95 -2.29 24.58
N GLY A 138 13.52 -1.98 23.40
CA GLY A 138 14.96 -1.92 23.16
C GLY A 138 15.70 -3.27 23.27
N LYS A 139 14.96 -4.39 23.45
CA LYS A 139 15.54 -5.74 23.50
C LYS A 139 15.25 -6.43 22.17
N GLU A 140 16.24 -7.05 21.56
CA GLU A 140 16.01 -7.90 20.39
C GLU A 140 15.19 -9.14 20.82
N PRO A 141 14.16 -9.53 20.03
CA PRO A 141 13.36 -10.70 20.35
C PRO A 141 14.14 -11.98 20.05
N ASP A 142 14.17 -12.92 21.01
CA ASP A 142 14.89 -14.21 20.87
C ASP A 142 14.31 -15.08 19.74
N ILE A 143 13.03 -14.88 19.40
CA ILE A 143 12.30 -15.62 18.35
C ILE A 143 11.52 -14.61 17.52
N PRO A 144 11.48 -14.78 16.18
CA PRO A 144 10.70 -13.89 15.31
C PRO A 144 9.29 -13.68 15.84
N PRO A 145 8.86 -12.42 16.07
CA PRO A 145 7.54 -12.11 16.56
C PRO A 145 6.49 -12.28 15.46
N HIS A 146 5.24 -12.49 15.86
CA HIS A 146 4.10 -12.46 14.93
C HIS A 146 3.57 -11.03 14.77
N ILE A 147 3.68 -10.22 15.81
CA ILE A 147 3.25 -8.82 15.81
C ILE A 147 4.44 -7.97 16.32
N VAL A 148 4.85 -7.00 15.50
CA VAL A 148 5.75 -5.93 15.92
C VAL A 148 4.92 -4.68 16.14
N VAL A 149 5.00 -4.13 17.35
CA VAL A 149 4.23 -2.96 17.77
C VAL A 149 5.12 -1.72 17.76
N ILE A 150 4.58 -0.63 17.23
CA ILE A 150 5.13 0.71 17.32
C ILE A 150 4.07 1.56 18.03
N ASP A 151 4.10 1.55 19.37
CA ASP A 151 3.14 2.27 20.22
C ASP A 151 3.60 3.72 20.44
N ILE A 152 3.28 4.58 19.48
CA ILE A 152 3.64 6.01 19.53
C ILE A 152 2.85 6.72 20.64
N PHE A 153 1.58 6.35 20.82
CA PHE A 153 0.75 6.96 21.87
C PHE A 153 1.31 6.67 23.27
N GLY A 154 1.67 5.43 23.54
CA GLY A 154 2.30 5.02 24.78
C GLY A 154 3.63 5.74 25.03
N LEU A 155 4.47 5.85 24.00
CA LEU A 155 5.74 6.59 24.08
C LEU A 155 5.53 8.09 24.39
N LEU A 156 4.56 8.74 23.75
CA LEU A 156 4.21 10.15 24.02
C LEU A 156 3.72 10.34 25.44
N LYS A 157 2.91 9.43 25.95
CA LYS A 157 2.41 9.46 27.34
C LYS A 157 3.57 9.37 28.35
N ILE A 158 4.51 8.45 28.14
CA ILE A 158 5.71 8.31 28.97
C ILE A 158 6.58 9.57 28.90
N ALA A 159 6.84 10.08 27.68
CA ALA A 159 7.63 11.29 27.48
C ALA A 159 7.01 12.52 28.18
N ARG A 160 5.68 12.61 28.17
CA ARG A 160 4.95 13.66 28.90
C ARG A 160 5.10 13.53 30.42
N GLN A 161 4.93 12.35 30.98
CA GLN A 161 5.10 12.09 32.41
C GLN A 161 6.51 12.44 32.89
N ILE A 162 7.53 12.06 32.11
CA ILE A 162 8.93 12.41 32.41
C ILE A 162 9.12 13.93 32.34
N SER A 163 8.54 14.59 31.34
CA SER A 163 8.63 16.04 31.17
C SER A 163 7.92 16.83 32.29
N GLU A 164 6.83 16.31 32.84
CA GLU A 164 6.09 16.91 33.96
C GLU A 164 6.87 16.78 35.30
N SER A 165 7.72 15.76 35.42
CA SER A 165 8.58 15.55 36.57
C SER A 165 9.91 16.34 36.52
N MET A 166 10.23 16.98 35.38
CA MET A 166 11.46 17.78 35.21
C MET A 166 11.22 19.28 35.42
N PRO A 167 12.18 20.04 35.99
CA PRO A 167 12.10 21.49 36.11
C PRO A 167 11.92 22.14 34.72
N LEU A 168 11.03 23.17 34.67
CA LEU A 168 10.58 23.85 33.45
C LEU A 168 11.64 24.70 32.72
N ASP A 169 12.87 24.77 33.25
CA ASP A 169 13.85 25.80 32.87
C ASP A 169 14.78 25.45 31.70
N THR A 170 14.64 24.32 31.07
CA THR A 170 15.53 23.96 29.97
C THR A 170 14.82 24.02 28.62
N GLU A 171 15.38 24.83 27.70
CA GLU A 171 15.01 24.88 26.26
C GLU A 171 14.99 23.49 25.62
N SER A 172 15.82 22.58 26.15
CA SER A 172 15.84 21.16 25.79
C SER A 172 14.54 20.41 26.12
N ALA A 173 13.87 20.76 27.24
CA ALA A 173 12.60 20.16 27.63
C ALA A 173 11.44 20.62 26.70
N ARG A 174 11.48 21.88 26.26
CA ARG A 174 10.53 22.41 25.25
C ARG A 174 10.71 21.71 23.89
N LYS A 175 11.93 21.55 23.39
CA LYS A 175 12.21 20.88 22.11
C LYS A 175 11.80 19.42 22.13
N ARG A 176 12.00 18.69 23.25
CA ARG A 176 11.59 17.28 23.37
C ARG A 176 10.08 17.08 23.41
N ARG A 177 9.29 18.05 23.92
CA ARG A 177 7.81 17.98 23.91
C ARG A 177 7.21 17.91 22.52
N PHE A 178 7.87 18.47 21.51
CA PHE A 178 7.37 18.52 20.12
C PHE A 178 8.09 17.60 19.16
N ALA A 179 9.18 16.96 19.59
CA ALA A 179 10.02 16.11 18.70
C ALA A 179 9.45 14.71 18.44
N ALA A 180 8.41 14.30 19.16
CA ALA A 180 7.99 12.90 19.19
C ALA A 180 7.07 12.45 18.04
N LEU A 181 6.50 13.37 17.26
CA LEU A 181 5.64 13.07 16.11
C LEU A 181 6.25 13.61 14.81
N ASP A 182 7.40 13.02 14.44
CA ASP A 182 8.03 13.31 13.17
C ASP A 182 7.92 12.09 12.24
N ILE A 183 7.64 12.36 10.96
CA ILE A 183 7.48 11.32 9.94
C ILE A 183 8.77 10.51 9.75
N GLN A 184 9.95 11.11 9.94
CA GLN A 184 11.23 10.42 9.81
C GLN A 184 11.43 9.41 10.96
N THR A 185 10.99 9.76 12.17
CA THR A 185 10.98 8.83 13.31
C THR A 185 10.07 7.64 13.05
N LEU A 186 8.89 7.86 12.48
CA LEU A 186 8.00 6.76 12.07
C LEU A 186 8.65 5.87 11.02
N ILE A 187 9.26 6.46 9.99
CA ILE A 187 9.96 5.71 8.93
C ILE A 187 11.08 4.86 9.53
N ALA A 188 11.89 5.43 10.43
CA ALA A 188 12.96 4.70 11.12
C ALA A 188 12.43 3.51 11.95
N ALA A 189 11.34 3.72 12.69
CA ALA A 189 10.68 2.66 13.47
C ALA A 189 10.13 1.54 12.59
N ILE A 190 9.51 1.88 11.45
CA ILE A 190 9.04 0.89 10.47
C ILE A 190 10.22 0.10 9.89
N HIS A 191 11.33 0.75 9.57
CA HIS A 191 12.53 0.06 9.08
C HIS A 191 13.12 -0.90 10.11
N GLU A 192 13.11 -0.51 11.38
CA GLU A 192 13.55 -1.41 12.46
C GLU A 192 12.59 -2.60 12.59
N ALA A 193 11.27 -2.37 12.52
CA ALA A 193 10.29 -3.45 12.50
C ALA A 193 10.52 -4.41 11.31
N TYR A 194 10.82 -3.87 10.13
CA TYR A 194 11.15 -4.69 8.96
C TYR A 194 12.42 -5.50 9.15
N LYS A 195 13.45 -4.94 9.81
CA LYS A 195 14.69 -5.64 10.14
C LYS A 195 14.40 -6.81 11.09
N VAL A 196 13.63 -6.57 12.15
CA VAL A 196 13.20 -7.62 13.12
C VAL A 196 12.44 -8.74 12.41
N LEU A 197 11.60 -8.44 11.44
CA LEU A 197 10.83 -9.42 10.67
C LEU A 197 11.60 -10.03 9.49
N GLY A 198 12.80 -9.55 9.19
CA GLY A 198 13.60 -10.03 8.06
C GLY A 198 13.03 -9.60 6.69
N VAL A 199 12.33 -8.45 6.62
CA VAL A 199 11.91 -7.85 5.35
C VAL A 199 13.10 -7.18 4.69
N LEU A 200 13.55 -7.70 3.56
CA LEU A 200 14.72 -7.19 2.85
C LEU A 200 14.35 -6.00 1.95
N LYS A 201 15.39 -5.27 1.51
CA LYS A 201 15.24 -4.20 0.52
C LYS A 201 14.74 -4.79 -0.81
N GLU A 202 14.09 -3.95 -1.60
CA GLU A 202 13.59 -4.28 -2.93
C GLU A 202 14.68 -4.96 -3.79
N GLY A 203 14.29 -6.01 -4.53
CA GLY A 203 15.23 -6.81 -5.33
C GLY A 203 15.96 -7.93 -4.59
N SER A 204 15.87 -8.01 -3.25
CA SER A 204 16.42 -9.10 -2.46
C SER A 204 15.35 -10.15 -2.13
N LYS A 205 15.74 -11.44 -2.06
CA LYS A 205 14.81 -12.48 -1.59
C LYS A 205 14.60 -12.34 -0.09
N SER A 206 13.42 -11.88 0.32
CA SER A 206 13.05 -11.85 1.74
C SER A 206 12.70 -13.26 2.23
N PRO A 207 13.15 -13.67 3.44
CA PRO A 207 12.70 -14.90 4.07
C PRO A 207 11.20 -14.85 4.42
N VAL A 208 10.65 -13.67 4.60
CA VAL A 208 9.23 -13.46 4.91
C VAL A 208 8.44 -13.30 3.62
N LYS A 209 7.46 -14.18 3.41
CA LYS A 209 6.65 -14.20 2.18
C LYS A 209 5.75 -12.98 2.04
N HIS A 210 5.18 -12.52 3.14
CA HIS A 210 4.29 -11.38 3.18
C HIS A 210 4.23 -10.79 4.59
N VAL A 211 4.04 -9.47 4.70
CA VAL A 211 3.86 -8.73 5.95
C VAL A 211 2.66 -7.81 5.81
N ARG A 212 1.91 -7.61 6.88
CA ARG A 212 0.84 -6.62 6.97
C ARG A 212 1.30 -5.44 7.80
N LEU A 213 1.29 -4.25 7.18
CA LEU A 213 1.59 -3.00 7.86
C LEU A 213 0.28 -2.26 8.14
N ILE A 214 0.10 -1.82 9.37
CA ILE A 214 -1.04 -1.00 9.79
C ILE A 214 -0.51 0.26 10.43
N ILE A 215 -1.03 1.42 10.02
CA ILE A 215 -0.75 2.71 10.66
C ILE A 215 -2.08 3.35 11.03
N ASP A 216 -2.40 3.32 12.33
CA ASP A 216 -3.65 3.84 12.89
C ASP A 216 -3.37 4.89 13.97
N SER A 217 -3.30 6.18 13.62
CA SER A 217 -3.55 6.81 12.34
C SER A 217 -2.36 7.70 11.92
N LEU A 218 -2.31 8.01 10.64
CA LEU A 218 -1.35 8.99 10.12
C LEU A 218 -1.73 10.43 10.45
N SER A 219 -2.98 10.69 10.82
CA SER A 219 -3.50 12.04 11.10
C SER A 219 -2.72 12.77 12.18
N ALA A 220 -2.17 12.05 13.15
CA ALA A 220 -1.35 12.60 14.22
C ALA A 220 -0.06 13.30 13.72
N PHE A 221 0.48 12.87 12.58
CA PHE A 221 1.74 13.41 12.04
C PHE A 221 1.58 14.72 11.27
N TRP A 222 0.37 15.10 10.92
CA TRP A 222 0.11 16.34 10.18
C TRP A 222 -1.01 17.20 10.76
N ALA A 223 -1.48 16.88 11.98
CA ALA A 223 -2.49 17.68 12.67
C ALA A 223 -2.13 19.17 12.73
N ASP A 224 -0.86 19.48 13.05
CA ASP A 224 -0.35 20.84 13.13
C ASP A 224 0.03 21.44 11.76
N LYS A 225 0.24 20.62 10.73
CA LYS A 225 0.72 21.02 9.40
C LYS A 225 0.00 20.27 8.29
N PRO A 226 -1.31 20.46 8.11
CA PRO A 226 -2.09 19.70 7.13
C PRO A 226 -1.56 19.82 5.69
N ALA A 227 -0.98 20.96 5.32
CA ALA A 227 -0.37 21.18 4.01
C ALA A 227 0.80 20.24 3.71
N MET A 228 1.47 19.70 4.74
CA MET A 228 2.58 18.76 4.59
C MET A 228 2.14 17.31 4.43
N ALA A 229 0.89 16.99 4.67
CA ALA A 229 0.39 15.61 4.66
C ALA A 229 0.71 14.87 3.38
N ARG A 230 0.54 15.52 2.21
CA ARG A 230 0.87 14.92 0.91
C ARG A 230 2.37 14.61 0.79
N LYS A 231 3.23 15.52 1.21
CA LYS A 231 4.68 15.33 1.18
C LYS A 231 5.09 14.19 2.11
N TYR A 232 4.62 14.20 3.34
CA TYR A 232 4.92 13.16 4.33
C TYR A 232 4.41 11.78 3.91
N SER A 233 3.21 11.70 3.34
CA SER A 233 2.67 10.46 2.81
C SER A 233 3.52 9.91 1.66
N TYR A 234 4.03 10.79 0.79
CA TYR A 234 4.91 10.42 -0.32
C TYR A 234 6.28 9.92 0.18
N GLU A 235 6.90 10.63 1.12
CA GLU A 235 8.15 10.23 1.76
C GLU A 235 8.01 8.87 2.44
N LEU A 236 6.93 8.67 3.20
CA LEU A 236 6.63 7.40 3.85
C LEU A 236 6.52 6.26 2.82
N LYS A 237 5.78 6.47 1.72
CA LYS A 237 5.63 5.44 0.70
C LYS A 237 6.96 5.10 0.03
N ILE A 238 7.75 6.09 -0.38
CA ILE A 238 9.07 5.85 -0.99
C ILE A 238 9.98 5.07 -0.04
N ALA A 239 10.01 5.43 1.23
CA ALA A 239 10.91 4.82 2.20
C ALA A 239 10.49 3.40 2.60
N SER A 240 9.17 3.17 2.76
CA SER A 240 8.65 1.97 3.45
C SER A 240 7.92 0.98 2.55
N HIS A 241 7.61 1.34 1.30
CA HIS A 241 6.97 0.41 0.37
C HIS A 241 7.88 -0.79 0.05
N ARG A 242 7.30 -1.99 0.06
CA ARG A 242 7.93 -3.24 -0.36
C ARG A 242 6.88 -4.11 -1.06
N GLU A 243 7.25 -4.87 -2.07
CA GLU A 243 6.33 -5.74 -2.82
C GLU A 243 5.67 -6.82 -1.95
N ASN A 244 6.35 -7.24 -0.90
CA ASN A 244 5.84 -8.21 0.06
C ASN A 244 5.20 -7.58 1.31
N VAL A 245 4.89 -6.28 1.29
CA VAL A 245 4.21 -5.58 2.39
C VAL A 245 2.93 -4.95 1.89
N THR A 246 1.77 -5.41 2.38
CA THR A 246 0.48 -4.76 2.13
C THR A 246 0.14 -3.87 3.32
N ALA A 247 -0.21 -2.61 3.05
CA ALA A 247 -0.37 -1.60 4.09
C ALA A 247 -1.80 -1.03 4.16
N TYR A 248 -2.33 -0.91 5.39
CA TYR A 248 -3.52 -0.14 5.73
C TYR A 248 -3.12 1.13 6.47
N LEU A 249 -3.52 2.26 5.94
CA LEU A 249 -3.13 3.60 6.39
C LEU A 249 -4.38 4.39 6.74
N VAL A 250 -4.62 4.60 8.01
CA VAL A 250 -5.78 5.36 8.49
C VAL A 250 -5.49 6.85 8.43
N SER A 251 -6.42 7.60 7.84
CA SER A 251 -6.44 9.05 7.85
C SER A 251 -7.84 9.55 8.20
N GLN A 252 -7.93 10.38 9.24
CA GLN A 252 -9.20 10.98 9.64
C GLN A 252 -9.50 12.20 8.76
N TYR A 253 -10.77 12.45 8.46
CA TYR A 253 -11.22 13.72 7.91
C TYR A 253 -11.31 14.76 9.04
N ALA A 254 -10.85 15.96 8.74
CA ALA A 254 -11.17 17.10 9.61
C ALA A 254 -12.66 17.46 9.45
N MET A 255 -13.45 17.27 10.48
CA MET A 255 -14.89 17.59 10.49
C MET A 255 -15.18 19.05 10.14
N THR A 256 -14.19 19.95 10.38
CA THR A 256 -14.33 21.41 10.21
C THR A 256 -14.31 21.88 8.75
N THR A 257 -13.77 21.11 7.82
CA THR A 257 -13.56 21.60 6.44
C THR A 257 -14.59 21.12 5.43
N LYS A 258 -15.47 20.16 5.77
CA LYS A 258 -16.37 19.45 4.82
C LYS A 258 -15.67 19.04 3.50
N SER A 259 -14.35 19.18 3.46
CA SER A 259 -13.56 18.82 2.29
C SER A 259 -13.32 17.31 2.31
N THR A 260 -13.72 16.65 1.26
CA THR A 260 -13.60 15.22 1.01
C THR A 260 -12.16 14.75 0.82
N PHE A 261 -11.17 15.47 1.34
CA PHE A 261 -9.77 15.21 1.06
C PHE A 261 -9.06 14.65 2.30
N GLY A 262 -8.74 13.36 2.25
CA GLY A 262 -7.82 12.73 3.20
C GLY A 262 -6.38 13.22 3.02
N PHE A 263 -6.14 14.49 3.26
CA PHE A 263 -4.81 15.12 3.31
C PHE A 263 -3.78 14.64 2.25
N GLY A 264 -4.24 14.19 1.08
CA GLY A 264 -3.36 13.76 -0.02
C GLY A 264 -2.90 12.30 0.01
N LEU A 265 -3.22 11.52 1.05
CA LEU A 265 -2.94 10.09 1.10
C LEU A 265 -3.64 9.31 -0.03
N GLU A 266 -4.84 9.72 -0.42
CA GLU A 266 -5.63 9.13 -1.51
C GLU A 266 -4.91 9.16 -2.87
N HIS A 267 -4.04 10.15 -3.10
CA HIS A 267 -3.29 10.28 -4.35
C HIS A 267 -2.21 9.20 -4.48
N ILE A 268 -1.55 8.85 -3.39
CA ILE A 268 -0.44 7.89 -3.38
C ILE A 268 -0.91 6.46 -3.14
N ALA A 269 -2.09 6.29 -2.51
CA ALA A 269 -2.66 4.98 -2.22
C ALA A 269 -3.07 4.23 -3.48
N ASP A 270 -2.95 2.92 -3.47
CA ASP A 270 -3.38 2.04 -4.55
C ASP A 270 -4.87 1.74 -4.44
N GLY A 271 -5.40 1.73 -3.22
CA GLY A 271 -6.82 1.64 -2.89
C GLY A 271 -7.26 2.70 -1.90
N VAL A 272 -8.55 3.03 -1.91
CA VAL A 272 -9.16 3.96 -0.96
C VAL A 272 -10.47 3.37 -0.48
N PHE A 273 -10.53 3.09 0.81
CA PHE A 273 -11.74 2.74 1.55
C PHE A 273 -12.24 3.97 2.29
N HIS A 274 -13.51 4.28 2.12
CA HIS A 274 -14.12 5.43 2.76
C HIS A 274 -15.29 5.00 3.62
N LEU A 275 -15.28 5.44 4.88
CA LEU A 275 -16.30 5.14 5.87
C LEU A 275 -16.95 6.44 6.33
N TRP A 276 -18.29 6.46 6.42
CA TRP A 276 -19.03 7.60 6.96
C TRP A 276 -20.25 7.15 7.74
N MET A 277 -20.87 8.07 8.45
CA MET A 277 -22.12 7.87 9.18
C MET A 277 -23.18 8.83 8.66
N ASP A 278 -24.43 8.43 8.76
CA ASP A 278 -25.53 9.35 8.55
C ASP A 278 -25.52 10.47 9.62
N ASP A 279 -26.09 11.62 9.24
CA ASP A 279 -26.24 12.75 10.15
C ASP A 279 -27.11 12.34 11.35
N VAL A 280 -26.48 12.28 12.52
CA VAL A 280 -27.08 11.83 13.77
C VAL A 280 -28.18 12.79 14.25
N GLU A 281 -28.13 14.07 13.83
CA GLU A 281 -29.09 15.09 14.23
C GLU A 281 -30.47 14.86 13.62
N THR A 282 -30.56 14.20 12.47
CA THR A 282 -31.81 14.00 11.75
C THR A 282 -32.43 12.61 11.90
N LYS A 283 -31.66 11.60 12.34
CA LYS A 283 -32.11 10.21 12.44
C LYS A 283 -31.95 9.66 13.86
N LYS A 284 -32.94 8.87 14.30
CA LYS A 284 -32.91 8.17 15.59
C LYS A 284 -31.94 6.98 15.63
N GLU A 285 -31.46 6.54 14.46
CA GLU A 285 -30.56 5.41 14.31
C GLU A 285 -29.30 5.86 13.54
N VAL A 286 -28.13 5.40 14.01
CA VAL A 286 -26.85 5.67 13.35
C VAL A 286 -26.56 4.54 12.38
N SER A 287 -26.63 4.83 11.09
CA SER A 287 -26.16 3.92 10.05
C SER A 287 -24.73 4.23 9.65
N ARG A 288 -23.91 3.19 9.55
CA ARG A 288 -22.53 3.29 9.08
C ARG A 288 -22.44 2.76 7.66
N TYR A 289 -21.71 3.48 6.84
CA TYR A 289 -21.54 3.17 5.42
C TYR A 289 -20.08 2.99 5.07
N PHE A 290 -19.84 2.16 4.07
CA PHE A 290 -18.53 1.85 3.55
C PHE A 290 -18.58 1.86 2.01
N ILE A 291 -17.56 2.42 1.36
CA ILE A 291 -17.41 2.37 -0.09
C ILE A 291 -15.94 2.18 -0.48
N ILE A 292 -15.71 1.39 -1.52
CA ILE A 292 -14.43 1.29 -2.20
C ILE A 292 -14.37 2.40 -3.26
N LYS A 293 -13.76 3.55 -2.91
CA LYS A 293 -13.63 4.68 -3.85
C LYS A 293 -12.64 4.41 -4.98
N LYS A 294 -11.62 3.61 -4.69
CA LYS A 294 -10.53 3.31 -5.61
C LYS A 294 -9.92 1.96 -5.27
N MET A 295 -9.61 1.15 -6.26
CA MET A 295 -8.75 0.00 -6.13
C MET A 295 -8.05 -0.27 -7.46
N ARG A 296 -6.73 -0.12 -7.49
CA ARG A 296 -5.92 -0.46 -8.65
C ARG A 296 -5.90 -1.98 -8.83
N MET A 297 -5.77 -2.45 -10.06
CA MET A 297 -5.69 -3.87 -10.40
C MET A 297 -6.88 -4.71 -9.89
N THR A 298 -8.06 -4.11 -9.75
CA THR A 298 -9.28 -4.78 -9.28
C THR A 298 -10.49 -4.15 -9.95
N ASN A 299 -11.34 -4.99 -10.52
CA ASN A 299 -12.67 -4.58 -10.96
C ASN A 299 -13.63 -4.70 -9.76
N HIS A 300 -13.64 -3.69 -8.90
CA HIS A 300 -14.47 -3.69 -7.70
C HIS A 300 -15.89 -3.18 -7.98
N GLU A 301 -16.85 -3.66 -7.23
CA GLU A 301 -18.22 -3.17 -7.27
C GLU A 301 -18.28 -1.69 -6.86
N LYS A 302 -19.05 -0.92 -7.64
CA LYS A 302 -19.22 0.54 -7.40
C LYS A 302 -20.46 0.85 -6.54
N ARG A 303 -21.01 -0.14 -5.86
CA ARG A 303 -22.23 -0.02 -5.06
C ARG A 303 -21.92 0.06 -3.59
#